data_29ee7849fd853097b4ef3a9093ab6b5b
#
_entry.id   29ee7849fd853097b4ef3a9093ab6b5b
#
_cell.length_a   1.000
_cell.length_b   1.000
_cell.length_c   1.000
_cell.angle_alpha   90.00
_cell.angle_beta   90.00
_cell.angle_gamma   90.00
#
_symmetry.space_group_name_H-M   'P 1'
#
loop_
_entity.id
_entity.type
_entity.pdbx_description
1 polymer ?
#
loop_
_entity_poly.entity_id
_entity_poly.type
_entity_poly.pdbx_seq_one_letter_code
_entity_poly.pdbx_strand_id
1 'polypeptide(L)'
;MIELQSAQSMRVSLESIRRGEGGLDEHRASMLRRVPNIGDWAKFPYEHLAMKDLAYLTAKTGHEFAILRGRHEDILFHGTAQRCTFDDILVDWLLSKRLTIYGHSHPGEVDPIPSQGDRSALRKIGQKSSRLISGVSGIETEFTADPFEIA
;
A
#
# COMPACT_ATOMS: atom_id res chain seq x y z
N MET A 1 -2.22 21.17 15.21
CA MET A 1 -3.48 20.77 15.90
C MET A 1 -4.44 20.03 14.97
N ILE A 2 -4.69 20.58 13.79
CA ILE A 2 -5.57 19.95 12.79
C ILE A 2 -4.99 18.62 12.31
N GLU A 3 -3.69 18.57 12.03
CA GLU A 3 -3.01 17.34 11.60
C GLU A 3 -3.07 16.24 12.65
N LEU A 4 -2.89 16.58 13.92
CA LEU A 4 -2.97 15.61 15.01
C LEU A 4 -4.39 15.06 15.15
N GLN A 5 -5.40 15.91 15.03
CA GLN A 5 -6.79 15.49 15.08
C GLN A 5 -7.13 14.56 13.91
N SER A 6 -6.64 14.89 12.69
CA SER A 6 -6.85 14.04 11.50
C SER A 6 -6.18 12.68 11.66
N ALA A 7 -4.95 12.64 12.21
CA ALA A 7 -4.24 11.39 12.46
C ALA A 7 -4.96 10.53 13.50
N GLN A 8 -5.47 11.14 14.57
CA GLN A 8 -6.24 10.43 15.59
C GLN A 8 -7.57 9.92 15.04
N SER A 9 -8.25 10.72 14.23
CA SER A 9 -9.51 10.32 13.59
C SER A 9 -9.29 9.13 12.66
N MET A 10 -8.23 9.14 11.88
CA MET A 10 -7.88 8.02 11.00
C MET A 10 -7.59 6.75 11.81
N ARG A 11 -6.80 6.87 12.87
CA ARG A 11 -6.46 5.73 13.74
C ARG A 11 -7.72 5.09 14.34
N VAL A 12 -8.65 5.91 14.82
CA VAL A 12 -9.93 5.44 15.39
C VAL A 12 -10.76 4.73 14.30
N SER A 13 -10.84 5.29 13.11
CA SER A 13 -11.56 4.67 12.00
C SER A 13 -10.96 3.33 11.59
N LEU A 14 -9.62 3.25 11.51
CA LEU A 14 -8.93 2.00 11.18
C LEU A 14 -9.19 0.93 12.24
N GLU A 15 -9.15 1.30 13.52
CA GLU A 15 -9.42 0.38 14.60
C GLU A 15 -10.85 -0.14 14.55
N SER A 16 -11.82 0.72 14.32
CA SER A 16 -13.22 0.36 14.17
C SER A 16 -13.43 -0.66 13.05
N ILE A 17 -12.77 -0.44 11.91
CA ILE A 17 -12.84 -1.36 10.77
C ILE A 17 -12.23 -2.71 11.12
N ARG A 18 -11.05 -2.72 11.77
CA ARG A 18 -10.41 -3.97 12.18
C ARG A 18 -11.26 -4.80 13.14
N ARG A 19 -12.02 -4.14 14.00
CA ARG A 19 -12.91 -4.81 14.96
C ARG A 19 -14.23 -5.27 14.35
N GLY A 20 -14.49 -4.94 13.09
CA GLY A 20 -15.76 -5.25 12.43
C GLY A 20 -16.90 -4.34 12.85
N GLU A 21 -16.62 -3.23 13.53
CA GLU A 21 -17.62 -2.27 14.00
C GLU A 21 -17.90 -1.17 12.98
N GLY A 22 -16.98 -0.94 12.05
CA GLY A 22 -17.10 0.01 10.97
C GLY A 22 -16.85 -0.63 9.62
N GLY A 23 -17.34 0.00 8.56
CA GLY A 23 -17.15 -0.46 7.19
C GLY A 23 -16.32 0.52 6.36
N LEU A 24 -15.95 0.07 5.16
CA LEU A 24 -15.31 0.94 4.17
C LEU A 24 -16.35 1.89 3.60
N ASP A 25 -15.92 3.12 3.26
CA ASP A 25 -16.77 4.01 2.46
C ASP A 25 -16.94 3.43 1.05
N GLU A 26 -17.86 4.00 0.28
CA GLU A 26 -18.19 3.46 -1.06
C GLU A 26 -16.98 3.50 -2.00
N HIS A 27 -16.15 4.53 -1.93
CA HIS A 27 -14.95 4.63 -2.77
C HIS A 27 -14.00 3.45 -2.51
N ARG A 28 -13.68 3.18 -1.24
CA ARG A 28 -12.76 2.09 -0.88
C ARG A 28 -13.40 0.72 -1.01
N ALA A 29 -14.68 0.60 -0.73
CA ALA A 29 -15.42 -0.64 -0.97
C ALA A 29 -15.38 -1.00 -2.47
N SER A 30 -15.55 -0.01 -3.34
CA SER A 30 -15.44 -0.19 -4.79
C SER A 30 -14.03 -0.65 -5.20
N MET A 31 -12.99 -0.07 -4.61
CA MET A 31 -11.62 -0.50 -4.85
C MET A 31 -11.42 -1.98 -4.50
N LEU A 32 -11.90 -2.39 -3.32
CA LEU A 32 -11.76 -3.77 -2.87
C LEU A 32 -12.53 -4.74 -3.74
N ARG A 33 -13.73 -4.37 -4.21
CA ARG A 33 -14.50 -5.21 -5.14
C ARG A 33 -13.77 -5.51 -6.45
N ARG A 34 -12.85 -4.63 -6.85
CA ARG A 34 -12.05 -4.84 -8.07
C ARG A 34 -10.87 -5.77 -7.85
N VAL A 35 -10.43 -5.96 -6.60
CA VAL A 35 -9.32 -6.85 -6.24
C VAL A 35 -9.70 -7.69 -5.01
N PRO A 36 -10.76 -8.49 -5.08
CA PRO A 36 -11.30 -9.17 -3.89
C PRO A 36 -10.39 -10.25 -3.31
N ASN A 37 -9.49 -10.82 -4.11
CA ASN A 37 -8.68 -11.96 -3.69
C ASN A 37 -7.19 -11.62 -3.69
N ILE A 38 -6.44 -12.32 -2.82
CA ILE A 38 -4.97 -12.25 -2.81
C ILE A 38 -4.45 -12.60 -4.20
N GLY A 39 -3.54 -11.77 -4.71
CA GLY A 39 -2.97 -11.90 -6.05
C GLY A 39 -3.72 -11.15 -7.13
N ASP A 40 -4.94 -10.69 -6.84
CA ASP A 40 -5.68 -9.87 -7.80
C ASP A 40 -5.02 -8.50 -7.98
N TRP A 41 -5.20 -7.94 -9.17
CA TRP A 41 -4.80 -6.58 -9.47
C TRP A 41 -5.80 -5.94 -10.42
N ALA A 42 -5.92 -4.61 -10.38
CA ALA A 42 -6.84 -3.87 -11.24
C ALA A 42 -6.24 -2.52 -11.63
N LYS A 43 -6.52 -2.07 -12.84
CA LYS A 43 -6.12 -0.76 -13.35
C LYS A 43 -7.15 0.30 -12.97
N PHE A 44 -6.66 1.47 -12.62
CA PHE A 44 -7.45 2.68 -12.38
C PHE A 44 -6.99 3.75 -13.37
N PRO A 45 -7.52 3.76 -14.61
CA PRO A 45 -7.09 4.69 -15.65
C PRO A 45 -7.41 6.13 -15.25
N TYR A 46 -6.44 7.03 -15.49
CA TYR A 46 -6.58 8.47 -15.22
C TYR A 46 -6.90 8.81 -13.77
N GLU A 47 -6.56 7.91 -12.84
CA GLU A 47 -6.81 8.07 -11.43
C GLU A 47 -5.56 7.70 -10.65
N HIS A 48 -5.17 8.54 -9.68
CA HIS A 48 -4.10 8.21 -8.75
C HIS A 48 -4.69 7.89 -7.38
N LEU A 49 -4.39 6.68 -6.91
CA LEU A 49 -4.82 6.21 -5.61
C LEU A 49 -3.97 6.85 -4.51
N ALA A 50 -4.53 6.99 -3.32
CA ALA A 50 -3.82 7.57 -2.19
C ALA A 50 -3.30 6.46 -1.25
N MET A 51 -2.19 6.72 -0.58
CA MET A 51 -1.63 5.77 0.40
C MET A 51 -2.63 5.44 1.51
N LYS A 52 -3.37 6.43 2.00
CA LYS A 52 -4.37 6.17 3.05
C LYS A 52 -5.47 5.21 2.61
N ASP A 53 -5.79 5.13 1.32
CA ASP A 53 -6.73 4.12 0.82
C ASP A 53 -6.23 2.72 1.15
N LEU A 54 -4.92 2.49 1.00
CA LEU A 54 -4.31 1.20 1.32
C LEU A 54 -4.45 0.85 2.81
N ALA A 55 -4.31 1.85 3.68
CA ALA A 55 -4.46 1.64 5.12
C ALA A 55 -5.86 1.11 5.46
N TYR A 56 -6.89 1.68 4.84
CA TYR A 56 -8.27 1.24 5.06
C TYR A 56 -8.53 -0.15 4.49
N LEU A 57 -8.02 -0.46 3.31
CA LEU A 57 -8.14 -1.80 2.73
C LEU A 57 -7.43 -2.84 3.59
N THR A 58 -6.25 -2.50 4.10
CA THR A 58 -5.48 -3.37 5.00
C THR A 58 -6.20 -3.58 6.34
N ALA A 59 -6.79 -2.53 6.91
CA ALA A 59 -7.58 -2.66 8.14
C ALA A 59 -8.77 -3.59 7.94
N LYS A 60 -9.41 -3.55 6.78
CA LYS A 60 -10.57 -4.38 6.47
C LYS A 60 -10.22 -5.84 6.26
N THR A 61 -9.09 -6.13 5.63
CA THR A 61 -8.74 -7.48 5.17
C THR A 61 -7.65 -8.16 6.00
N GLY A 62 -6.79 -7.39 6.66
CA GLY A 62 -5.58 -7.91 7.29
C GLY A 62 -4.47 -8.22 6.29
N HIS A 63 -4.59 -7.79 5.04
CA HIS A 63 -3.62 -8.07 3.99
C HIS A 63 -2.89 -6.80 3.56
N GLU A 64 -1.71 -6.98 2.96
CA GLU A 64 -0.97 -5.89 2.34
C GLU A 64 -1.58 -5.54 0.98
N PHE A 65 -1.53 -4.27 0.64
CA PHE A 65 -1.92 -3.76 -0.69
C PHE A 65 -0.80 -2.87 -1.21
N ALA A 66 -0.65 -2.81 -2.51
CA ALA A 66 0.35 -1.96 -3.15
C ALA A 66 -0.28 -1.12 -4.25
N ILE A 67 0.28 0.08 -4.44
CA ILE A 67 -0.03 0.93 -5.59
C ILE A 67 1.18 0.91 -6.52
N LEU A 68 0.94 0.47 -7.76
CA LEU A 68 1.93 0.55 -8.82
C LEU A 68 1.53 1.72 -9.70
N ARG A 69 2.39 2.71 -9.82
CA ARG A 69 2.03 3.99 -10.45
C ARG A 69 2.66 4.16 -11.82
N GLY A 70 1.82 4.42 -12.81
CA GLY A 70 2.21 4.81 -14.13
C GLY A 70 1.91 6.27 -14.39
N ARG A 71 2.16 6.72 -15.62
CA ARG A 71 1.95 8.12 -15.98
C ARG A 71 0.49 8.55 -15.93
N HIS A 72 -0.40 7.68 -16.39
CA HIS A 72 -1.83 7.98 -16.52
C HIS A 72 -2.72 6.97 -15.82
N GLU A 73 -2.13 6.08 -15.02
CA GLU A 73 -2.90 5.05 -14.33
C GLU A 73 -2.19 4.60 -13.07
N ASP A 74 -2.96 4.14 -12.10
CA ASP A 74 -2.48 3.37 -10.98
C ASP A 74 -2.99 1.94 -11.11
N ILE A 75 -2.24 1.01 -10.54
CA ILE A 75 -2.64 -0.38 -10.42
C ILE A 75 -2.66 -0.71 -8.93
N LEU A 76 -3.79 -1.26 -8.49
CA LEU A 76 -3.94 -1.75 -7.13
C LEU A 76 -3.66 -3.25 -7.12
N PHE A 77 -2.76 -3.67 -6.24
CA PHE A 77 -2.40 -5.07 -6.07
C PHE A 77 -2.78 -5.54 -4.67
N HIS A 78 -3.43 -6.70 -4.57
CA HIS A 78 -3.83 -7.32 -3.31
C HIS A 78 -2.81 -8.38 -2.91
N GLY A 79 -2.02 -8.10 -1.86
CA GLY A 79 -1.00 -9.00 -1.33
C GLY A 79 -1.52 -9.94 -0.25
N THR A 80 -0.59 -10.64 0.40
CA THR A 80 -0.90 -11.51 1.54
C THR A 80 -0.86 -10.72 2.85
N ALA A 81 -1.10 -11.40 3.97
CA ALA A 81 -0.97 -10.80 5.30
C ALA A 81 0.48 -10.42 5.66
N GLN A 82 1.46 -10.92 4.93
CA GLN A 82 2.88 -10.74 5.25
C GLN A 82 3.67 -10.03 4.16
N ARG A 83 3.17 -9.97 2.93
CA ARG A 83 3.91 -9.36 1.83
C ARG A 83 3.05 -9.12 0.60
N CYS A 84 3.48 -8.15 -0.21
CA CYS A 84 3.10 -8.07 -1.61
C CYS A 84 4.15 -8.87 -2.39
N THR A 85 3.73 -9.94 -3.06
CA THR A 85 4.67 -10.80 -3.77
C THR A 85 5.01 -10.19 -5.13
N PHE A 86 6.23 -9.69 -5.25
CA PHE A 86 6.75 -9.18 -6.52
C PHE A 86 7.64 -10.26 -7.13
N ASP A 87 7.02 -11.23 -7.81
CA ASP A 87 7.75 -12.28 -8.51
C ASP A 87 8.42 -11.73 -9.78
N ASP A 88 9.22 -12.55 -10.44
CA ASP A 88 9.98 -12.14 -11.63
C ASP A 88 9.05 -11.70 -12.77
N ILE A 89 7.88 -12.33 -12.91
CA ILE A 89 6.91 -11.97 -13.94
C ILE A 89 6.37 -10.56 -13.68
N LEU A 90 6.02 -10.26 -12.44
CA LEU A 90 5.51 -8.93 -12.06
C LEU A 90 6.60 -7.89 -12.21
N VAL A 91 7.85 -8.19 -11.81
CA VAL A 91 8.99 -7.28 -11.96
C VAL A 91 9.21 -6.96 -13.45
N ASP A 92 9.23 -7.96 -14.32
CA ASP A 92 9.39 -7.76 -15.76
C ASP A 92 8.27 -6.88 -16.32
N TRP A 93 7.04 -7.11 -15.87
CA TRP A 93 5.89 -6.31 -16.30
C TRP A 93 6.01 -4.86 -15.83
N LEU A 94 6.42 -4.62 -14.57
CA LEU A 94 6.66 -3.28 -14.04
C LEU A 94 7.69 -2.53 -14.89
N LEU A 95 8.81 -3.19 -15.21
CA LEU A 95 9.87 -2.59 -16.01
C LEU A 95 9.38 -2.28 -17.44
N SER A 96 8.67 -3.21 -18.07
CA SER A 96 8.18 -3.04 -19.43
C SER A 96 7.15 -1.93 -19.57
N LYS A 97 6.34 -1.70 -18.55
CA LYS A 97 5.31 -0.65 -18.52
C LYS A 97 5.79 0.66 -17.92
N ARG A 98 7.04 0.71 -17.45
CA ARG A 98 7.62 1.88 -16.77
C ARG A 98 6.80 2.31 -15.55
N LEU A 99 6.31 1.32 -14.80
CA LEU A 99 5.60 1.55 -13.57
C LEU A 99 6.59 1.62 -12.40
N THR A 100 6.23 2.37 -11.35
CA THR A 100 6.98 2.39 -10.09
C THR A 100 6.13 1.80 -8.98
N ILE A 101 6.77 1.29 -7.96
CA ILE A 101 6.08 0.92 -6.73
C ILE A 101 5.91 2.21 -5.93
N TYR A 102 4.73 2.82 -6.03
CA TYR A 102 4.45 4.07 -5.31
C TYR A 102 4.45 3.84 -3.80
N GLY A 103 3.87 2.74 -3.35
CA GLY A 103 3.86 2.37 -1.95
C GLY A 103 3.05 1.12 -1.67
N HIS A 104 3.13 0.67 -0.43
CA HIS A 104 2.34 -0.46 0.05
C HIS A 104 2.00 -0.30 1.53
N SER A 105 1.17 -1.21 2.06
CA SER A 105 0.68 -1.15 3.42
C SER A 105 1.13 -2.36 4.23
N HIS A 106 1.28 -2.17 5.55
CA HIS A 106 1.57 -3.24 6.51
C HIS A 106 0.41 -3.37 7.51
N PRO A 107 -0.08 -4.59 7.78
CA PRO A 107 -1.26 -4.77 8.62
C PRO A 107 -1.03 -4.73 10.13
N GLY A 108 0.16 -5.07 10.60
CA GLY A 108 0.39 -5.36 12.02
C GLY A 108 1.19 -4.35 12.82
N GLU A 109 1.70 -3.29 12.21
CA GLU A 109 2.64 -2.38 12.85
C GLU A 109 2.06 -0.99 13.00
N VAL A 110 2.23 -0.38 14.19
CA VAL A 110 1.84 1.02 14.43
C VAL A 110 2.78 1.95 13.65
N ASP A 111 4.10 1.71 13.78
CA ASP A 111 5.13 2.40 13.00
C ASP A 111 5.62 1.42 11.94
N PRO A 112 5.28 1.64 10.66
CA PRO A 112 5.62 0.68 9.62
C PRO A 112 7.11 0.68 9.35
N ILE A 113 7.70 -0.52 9.32
CA ILE A 113 9.13 -0.74 9.10
C ILE A 113 9.30 -1.55 7.82
N PRO A 114 10.11 -1.08 6.85
CA PRO A 114 10.33 -1.84 5.63
C PRO A 114 11.10 -3.13 5.92
N SER A 115 10.67 -4.21 5.27
CA SER A 115 11.36 -5.51 5.33
C SER A 115 12.52 -5.55 4.35
N GLN A 116 13.37 -6.58 4.48
CA GLN A 116 14.41 -6.84 3.47
C GLN A 116 13.79 -7.09 2.09
N GLY A 117 12.64 -7.78 2.05
CA GLY A 117 11.92 -8.02 0.81
C GLY A 117 11.42 -6.73 0.17
N ASP A 118 10.95 -5.78 0.97
CA ASP A 118 10.54 -4.46 0.48
C ASP A 118 11.69 -3.74 -0.21
N ARG A 119 12.86 -3.72 0.42
CA ARG A 119 14.06 -3.09 -0.14
C ARG A 119 14.59 -3.84 -1.35
N SER A 120 14.56 -5.17 -1.31
CA SER A 120 14.98 -6.02 -2.43
C SER A 120 14.13 -5.80 -3.66
N ALA A 121 12.81 -5.62 -3.50
CA ALA A 121 11.90 -5.31 -4.61
C ALA A 121 12.32 -4.03 -5.33
N LEU A 122 12.65 -2.98 -4.56
CA LEU A 122 13.12 -1.71 -5.13
C LEU A 122 14.44 -1.89 -5.90
N ARG A 123 15.37 -2.66 -5.34
CA ARG A 123 16.63 -2.92 -6.02
C ARG A 123 16.45 -3.65 -7.34
N LYS A 124 15.54 -4.62 -7.39
CA LYS A 124 15.25 -5.38 -8.61
C LYS A 124 14.77 -4.53 -9.76
N ILE A 125 13.99 -3.50 -9.46
CA ILE A 125 13.45 -2.59 -10.50
C ILE A 125 14.27 -1.30 -10.65
N GLY A 126 15.36 -1.14 -9.90
CA GLY A 126 16.19 0.06 -9.97
C GLY A 126 15.52 1.31 -9.41
N GLN A 127 14.60 1.15 -8.49
CA GLN A 127 13.89 2.26 -7.86
C GLN A 127 14.56 2.63 -6.55
N LYS A 128 14.78 3.93 -6.32
CA LYS A 128 15.53 4.40 -5.16
C LYS A 128 14.73 4.34 -3.87
N SER A 129 13.48 4.76 -3.90
CA SER A 129 12.65 4.85 -2.69
C SER A 129 11.19 4.51 -2.98
N SER A 130 10.44 4.27 -1.93
CA SER A 130 9.01 4.02 -1.98
C SER A 130 8.37 4.40 -0.65
N ARG A 131 7.06 4.25 -0.54
CA ARG A 131 6.28 4.63 0.63
C ARG A 131 5.68 3.40 1.32
N LEU A 132 5.46 3.54 2.61
CA LEU A 132 4.91 2.48 3.45
C LEU A 132 3.90 3.10 4.40
N ILE A 133 2.73 2.50 4.55
CA ILE A 133 1.69 2.99 5.46
C ILE A 133 1.21 1.88 6.39
N SER A 134 0.94 2.25 7.65
CA SER A 134 0.38 1.32 8.63
C SER A 134 -1.14 1.21 8.48
N GLY A 135 -1.67 0.00 8.41
CA GLY A 135 -3.10 -0.28 8.50
C GLY A 135 -3.64 -0.20 9.93
N VAL A 136 -2.77 0.00 10.92
CA VAL A 136 -3.14 0.16 12.33
C VAL A 136 -3.29 1.63 12.69
N SER A 137 -2.28 2.44 12.40
CA SER A 137 -2.19 3.84 12.81
C SER A 137 -2.43 4.84 11.70
N GLY A 138 -2.27 4.42 10.44
CA GLY A 138 -2.28 5.35 9.30
C GLY A 138 -0.98 6.13 9.15
N ILE A 139 0.04 5.85 9.96
CA ILE A 139 1.34 6.49 9.83
C ILE A 139 2.00 6.07 8.53
N GLU A 140 2.45 7.06 7.76
CA GLU A 140 3.14 6.84 6.49
C GLU A 140 4.60 7.21 6.64
N THR A 141 5.48 6.43 6.03
CA THR A 141 6.93 6.70 6.00
C THR A 141 7.48 6.44 4.61
N GLU A 142 8.61 7.06 4.31
CA GLU A 142 9.36 6.80 3.09
C GLU A 142 10.57 5.94 3.44
N PHE A 143 10.93 5.00 2.56
CA PHE A 143 12.11 4.14 2.76
C PHE A 143 12.88 4.01 1.44
N THR A 144 14.16 3.64 1.57
CA THR A 144 15.07 3.51 0.43
C THR A 144 15.41 2.05 0.17
N ALA A 145 15.89 1.77 -1.06
CA ALA A 145 16.38 0.45 -1.43
C ALA A 145 17.60 0.06 -0.59
N ASP A 146 18.44 1.03 -0.24
CA ASP A 146 19.61 0.84 0.62
C ASP A 146 19.30 1.41 2.01
N PRO A 147 19.39 0.59 3.10
CA PRO A 147 19.08 1.06 4.45
C PRO A 147 20.03 2.15 4.97
N PHE A 148 21.17 2.34 4.32
CA PHE A 148 22.15 3.35 4.70
C PHE A 148 22.04 4.65 3.90
N GLU A 149 21.12 4.71 2.93
CA GLU A 149 20.88 5.93 2.17
C GLU A 149 19.83 6.78 2.87
N ILE A 150 19.97 8.10 2.70
CA ILE A 150 18.97 9.06 3.15
C ILE A 150 17.97 9.26 2.01
N ALA A 151 16.70 9.11 2.33
CA ALA A 151 15.62 9.26 1.36
C ALA A 151 15.48 10.72 0.86
#